data_3d9d63c2758f5ab7423122b9bcfd12d6
#
_entry.id   3d9d63c2758f5ab7423122b9bcfd12d6
#
_cell.length_a   1.000
_cell.length_b   1.000
_cell.length_c   1.000
_cell.angle_alpha   90.00
_cell.angle_beta   90.00
_cell.angle_gamma   90.00
#
_symmetry.space_group_name_H-M   'P 1'
#
loop_
_entity.id
_entity.type
_entity.pdbx_description
1 polymer ?
#
loop_
_entity_poly.entity_id
_entity_poly.type
_entity_poly.pdbx_seq_one_letter_code
_entity_poly.pdbx_strand_id
1 'polypeptide(L)'
;FHLDDSAKPEASIGHNDLKEGEVREYATPQEMLDDFGIKGQLIPTEVPEEFGAPICWASKDESGLKLEILYQSANHYIFFWYVQCSPANTNSVEKNDQNVAFWEFDGIKLYHFVDNGIEKVAWANGVFECLSQSNIASDVFRRVVESIYGG
;
A
#
# COMPACT_ATOMS: atom_id res chain seq x y z
N PHE A 1 -15.93 6.26 -16.47
CA PHE A 1 -15.81 5.04 -16.53
C PHE A 1 -15.74 4.40 -15.25
N HIS A 2 -16.31 3.53 -15.11
CA HIS A 2 -16.39 3.09 -13.99
C HIS A 2 -16.13 1.79 -13.85
N LEU A 3 -15.60 1.49 -13.35
CA LEU A 3 -15.19 0.39 -13.24
C LEU A 3 -15.79 -0.45 -12.64
N ASP A 4 -16.33 -0.50 -12.29
CA ASP A 4 -16.84 -1.34 -11.76
C ASP A 4 -16.83 -2.16 -11.25
N ASP A 5 -16.99 -2.16 -10.86
CA ASP A 5 -17.37 -2.98 -10.34
C ASP A 5 -16.95 -4.14 -10.31
N SER A 6 -16.26 -4.28 -10.64
CA SER A 6 -15.95 -5.35 -10.67
C SER A 6 -15.71 -6.00 -9.68
N ALA A 7 -15.19 -5.94 -9.19
CA ALA A 7 -14.86 -6.84 -8.49
C ALA A 7 -14.44 -6.64 -7.22
N LYS A 8 -13.42 -6.17 -6.93
CA LYS A 8 -12.92 -6.01 -5.59
C LYS A 8 -13.51 -4.78 -4.96
N PRO A 9 -13.91 -4.86 -3.72
CA PRO A 9 -14.40 -3.66 -3.06
C PRO A 9 -13.25 -2.69 -2.87
N GLU A 10 -13.54 -1.44 -3.02
CA GLU A 10 -12.55 -0.40 -2.77
C GLU A 10 -12.33 -0.26 -1.28
N ALA A 11 -11.13 0.14 -0.92
CA ALA A 11 -10.81 0.29 0.49
C ALA A 11 -11.56 1.45 1.10
N SER A 12 -12.00 1.27 2.32
CA SER A 12 -12.71 2.30 3.05
C SER A 12 -12.31 2.24 4.52
N ILE A 13 -12.52 3.33 5.22
CA ILE A 13 -12.20 3.44 6.63
C ILE A 13 -13.49 3.49 7.41
N GLY A 14 -13.64 2.64 8.42
CA GLY A 14 -14.83 2.64 9.22
C GLY A 14 -14.82 3.74 10.27
N HIS A 15 -13.70 3.93 10.93
CA HIS A 15 -13.59 4.98 11.94
C HIS A 15 -12.10 5.26 12.20
N ASN A 16 -11.83 6.38 12.83
CA ASN A 16 -10.45 6.74 13.09
C ASN A 16 -10.43 7.59 14.36
N ASP A 17 -9.97 7.00 15.44
CA ASP A 17 -9.91 7.68 16.73
C ASP A 17 -8.51 8.14 17.09
N LEU A 18 -7.57 8.06 16.17
CA LEU A 18 -6.23 8.57 16.43
C LEU A 18 -6.23 10.10 16.48
N LYS A 19 -5.39 10.64 17.31
CA LYS A 19 -5.18 12.07 17.33
C LYS A 19 -4.01 12.43 16.43
N GLU A 20 -4.03 13.62 15.91
CA GLU A 20 -2.98 14.08 15.05
C GLU A 20 -1.66 13.97 15.78
N GLY A 21 -0.68 13.36 15.15
CA GLY A 21 0.62 13.15 15.76
C GLY A 21 0.75 11.85 16.55
N GLU A 22 -0.33 11.16 16.76
CA GLU A 22 -0.31 9.90 17.51
C GLU A 22 0.13 8.75 16.59
N VAL A 23 0.91 7.82 17.13
CA VAL A 23 1.32 6.62 16.41
C VAL A 23 0.92 5.41 17.23
N ARG A 24 0.33 4.43 16.57
CA ARG A 24 -0.12 3.22 17.25
C ARG A 24 0.43 2.00 16.53
N GLU A 25 1.13 1.13 17.26
CA GLU A 25 1.69 -0.08 16.68
C GLU A 25 0.76 -1.26 16.86
N TYR A 26 0.86 -2.23 15.96
CA TYR A 26 0.00 -3.40 15.99
C TYR A 26 0.84 -4.65 15.82
N ALA A 27 0.35 -5.76 16.34
CA ALA A 27 1.06 -7.03 16.24
C ALA A 27 0.97 -7.58 14.81
N THR A 28 -0.15 -7.35 14.13
CA THR A 28 -0.32 -7.84 12.76
C THR A 28 -1.01 -6.78 11.93
N PRO A 29 -0.79 -6.80 10.61
CA PRO A 29 -1.51 -5.87 9.74
C PRO A 29 -3.02 -6.03 9.81
N GLN A 30 -3.50 -7.25 9.98
CA GLN A 30 -4.94 -7.47 10.04
C GLN A 30 -5.54 -6.78 11.27
N GLU A 31 -4.84 -6.85 12.40
CA GLU A 31 -5.32 -6.17 13.60
C GLU A 31 -5.38 -4.67 13.38
N MET A 32 -4.41 -4.15 12.64
CA MET A 32 -4.39 -2.73 12.32
C MET A 32 -5.62 -2.35 11.50
N LEU A 33 -5.92 -3.13 10.46
CA LEU A 33 -7.08 -2.83 9.64
C LEU A 33 -8.37 -2.96 10.44
N ASP A 34 -8.44 -3.97 11.29
CA ASP A 34 -9.65 -4.20 12.08
C ASP A 34 -9.90 -3.06 13.05
N ASP A 35 -8.84 -2.49 13.61
CA ASP A 35 -8.98 -1.43 14.59
C ASP A 35 -9.65 -0.18 14.01
N PHE A 36 -9.50 0.04 12.72
CA PHE A 36 -10.11 1.21 12.08
C PHE A 36 -11.31 0.83 11.24
N GLY A 37 -11.73 -0.43 11.30
CA GLY A 37 -12.86 -0.88 10.50
C GLY A 37 -12.59 -0.76 9.01
N ILE A 38 -11.34 -0.98 8.60
CA ILE A 38 -10.97 -0.82 7.21
C ILE A 38 -11.42 -2.04 6.42
N LYS A 39 -12.06 -1.80 5.30
CA LYS A 39 -12.46 -2.83 4.38
C LYS A 39 -11.63 -2.70 3.12
N GLY A 40 -11.50 -3.78 2.38
CA GLY A 40 -10.71 -3.78 1.16
C GLY A 40 -9.43 -4.56 1.36
N GLN A 41 -8.67 -4.71 0.29
CA GLN A 41 -7.49 -5.55 0.30
C GLN A 41 -6.26 -4.67 0.29
N LEU A 42 -5.47 -4.75 1.35
CA LEU A 42 -4.28 -3.94 1.51
C LEU A 42 -3.07 -4.76 1.96
N ILE A 43 -3.25 -6.04 2.26
CA ILE A 43 -2.19 -6.86 2.81
C ILE A 43 -1.74 -7.89 1.80
N PRO A 44 -0.44 -7.95 1.47
CA PRO A 44 0.02 -8.97 0.53
C PRO A 44 -0.12 -10.35 1.13
N THR A 45 -0.44 -11.32 0.30
CA THR A 45 -0.62 -12.68 0.75
C THR A 45 0.53 -13.59 0.39
N GLU A 46 1.43 -13.15 -0.48
CA GLU A 46 2.59 -13.94 -0.87
C GLU A 46 3.85 -13.12 -0.66
N VAL A 47 4.47 -13.31 0.47
CA VAL A 47 5.70 -12.59 0.81
C VAL A 47 6.79 -13.64 0.98
N PRO A 48 7.99 -13.41 0.46
CA PRO A 48 9.06 -14.40 0.61
C PRO A 48 9.30 -14.76 2.07
N GLU A 49 9.63 -16.01 2.29
CA GLU A 49 9.75 -16.53 3.66
C GLU A 49 10.84 -15.86 4.47
N GLU A 50 11.84 -15.31 3.80
CA GLU A 50 12.94 -14.70 4.53
C GLU A 50 12.49 -13.56 5.40
N PHE A 51 11.31 -12.98 5.13
CA PHE A 51 10.91 -11.78 5.85
C PHE A 51 10.21 -12.02 7.18
N GLY A 52 9.60 -13.16 7.36
CA GLY A 52 8.88 -13.40 8.61
C GLY A 52 7.75 -12.40 8.81
N ALA A 53 7.41 -12.14 10.06
CA ALA A 53 6.31 -11.28 10.40
C ALA A 53 6.68 -9.81 10.22
N PRO A 54 5.77 -8.99 9.71
CA PRO A 54 6.08 -7.58 9.49
C PRO A 54 5.88 -6.75 10.76
N ILE A 55 6.42 -5.54 10.72
CA ILE A 55 6.16 -4.53 11.72
C ILE A 55 5.15 -3.58 11.10
N CYS A 56 4.13 -3.19 11.86
CA CYS A 56 3.16 -2.27 11.29
C CYS A 56 2.66 -1.28 12.32
N TRP A 57 2.30 -0.11 11.83
CA TRP A 57 1.83 0.96 12.69
C TRP A 57 0.95 1.91 11.90
N ALA A 58 0.11 2.64 12.63
CA ALA A 58 -0.77 3.64 12.04
C ALA A 58 -0.49 4.99 12.67
N SER A 59 -0.68 6.04 11.91
CA SER A 59 -0.53 7.39 12.42
C SER A 59 -1.55 8.28 11.74
N LYS A 60 -1.67 9.51 12.21
CA LYS A 60 -2.60 10.45 11.64
C LYS A 60 -1.92 11.80 11.48
N ASP A 61 -2.10 12.41 10.32
CA ASP A 61 -1.63 13.77 10.10
C ASP A 61 -2.80 14.58 9.57
N GLU A 62 -2.53 15.76 9.05
CA GLU A 62 -3.60 16.62 8.57
C GLU A 62 -4.42 15.99 7.47
N SER A 63 -3.81 15.10 6.67
CA SER A 63 -4.52 14.48 5.57
C SER A 63 -5.38 13.31 6.02
N GLY A 64 -5.15 12.81 7.20
CA GLY A 64 -5.91 11.69 7.71
C GLY A 64 -5.02 10.53 8.11
N LEU A 65 -5.54 9.33 7.95
CA LEU A 65 -4.90 8.13 8.43
C LEU A 65 -3.76 7.69 7.51
N LYS A 66 -2.68 7.22 8.09
CA LYS A 66 -1.57 6.64 7.36
C LYS A 66 -1.23 5.29 7.98
N LEU A 67 -1.14 4.26 7.15
CA LEU A 67 -0.83 2.92 7.60
C LEU A 67 0.50 2.50 6.99
N GLU A 68 1.34 1.88 7.79
CA GLU A 68 2.67 1.47 7.32
C GLU A 68 2.93 0.03 7.70
N ILE A 69 3.47 -0.76 6.77
CA ILE A 69 3.78 -2.17 6.98
C ILE A 69 5.18 -2.40 6.44
N LEU A 70 6.07 -2.90 7.28
CA LEU A 70 7.45 -3.12 6.89
C LEU A 70 7.84 -4.56 7.07
N TYR A 71 8.28 -5.19 5.98
CA TYR A 71 8.85 -6.53 6.02
C TYR A 71 10.35 -6.37 5.86
N GLN A 72 11.13 -6.97 6.74
CA GLN A 72 12.59 -6.88 6.63
C GLN A 72 13.25 -8.21 6.90
N SER A 73 14.37 -8.42 6.22
CA SER A 73 15.24 -9.56 6.47
C SER A 73 16.65 -9.00 6.65
N ALA A 74 17.63 -9.87 6.65
CA ALA A 74 19.01 -9.42 6.87
C ALA A 74 19.47 -8.43 5.80
N ASN A 75 19.09 -8.66 4.55
CA ASN A 75 19.58 -7.84 3.45
C ASN A 75 18.51 -7.15 2.62
N HIS A 76 17.28 -7.43 2.87
CA HIS A 76 16.20 -6.97 2.00
C HIS A 76 15.05 -6.41 2.80
N TYR A 77 14.23 -5.61 2.14
CA TYR A 77 13.02 -5.10 2.78
C TYR A 77 11.94 -4.89 1.74
N ILE A 78 10.69 -4.85 2.20
CA ILE A 78 9.55 -4.43 1.40
C ILE A 78 8.72 -3.54 2.32
N PHE A 79 8.46 -2.34 1.88
CA PHE A 79 7.73 -1.38 2.69
C PHE A 79 6.46 -0.97 1.96
N PHE A 80 5.34 -0.99 2.66
CA PHE A 80 4.07 -0.53 2.13
C PHE A 80 3.58 0.63 2.96
N TRP A 81 3.09 1.68 2.31
CA TRP A 81 2.36 2.66 3.07
C TRP A 81 1.13 3.11 2.30
N TYR A 82 0.08 3.36 3.05
CA TYR A 82 -1.23 3.69 2.54
C TYR A 82 -1.63 5.00 3.20
N VAL A 83 -1.89 6.01 2.40
CA VAL A 83 -2.17 7.34 2.91
C VAL A 83 -3.57 7.71 2.50
N GLN A 84 -4.38 8.08 3.47
CA GLN A 84 -5.72 8.52 3.17
C GLN A 84 -5.64 9.79 2.35
N CYS A 85 -6.40 9.86 1.28
CA CYS A 85 -6.36 11.04 0.44
C CYS A 85 -7.75 11.62 0.32
N SER A 86 -7.79 12.93 0.22
CA SER A 86 -9.07 13.59 0.04
C SER A 86 -9.28 13.72 -1.45
N PRO A 87 -10.51 13.94 -1.85
CA PRO A 87 -10.79 14.12 -3.27
C PRO A 87 -9.97 15.23 -3.89
N ALA A 88 -9.54 16.20 -3.11
CA ALA A 88 -8.80 17.29 -3.65
C ALA A 88 -7.34 16.96 -3.88
N ASN A 89 -6.83 15.92 -3.26
CA ASN A 89 -5.50 15.55 -3.37
C ASN A 89 -5.34 14.29 -4.04
N THR A 90 -5.72 14.09 -5.24
CA THR A 90 -5.83 12.81 -5.78
C THR A 90 -4.65 12.29 -6.45
N ASN A 91 -3.56 12.93 -6.52
CA ASN A 91 -2.60 12.40 -7.29
C ASN A 91 -1.29 12.72 -6.98
N SER A 92 -0.64 11.93 -6.31
CA SER A 92 0.68 12.20 -5.92
C SER A 92 1.72 11.61 -6.83
N VAL A 93 1.33 10.82 -7.79
CA VAL A 93 2.31 10.22 -8.68
C VAL A 93 2.63 11.17 -9.79
N GLU A 94 3.92 11.44 -9.99
CA GLU A 94 4.28 12.32 -11.04
C GLU A 94 4.12 11.66 -12.35
N LYS A 95 3.23 12.11 -13.11
CA LYS A 95 2.92 11.47 -14.34
C LYS A 95 3.82 11.81 -15.46
N ASN A 96 4.58 12.84 -15.34
CA ASN A 96 5.41 13.25 -16.45
C ASN A 96 6.80 12.66 -16.35
N ASP A 97 7.05 11.80 -15.40
CA ASP A 97 8.33 11.19 -15.28
C ASP A 97 8.52 10.19 -16.40
N GLN A 98 9.57 10.31 -17.13
CA GLN A 98 9.80 9.45 -18.26
C GLN A 98 10.09 8.03 -17.89
N ASN A 99 10.44 7.77 -16.65
CA ASN A 99 10.79 6.44 -16.22
C ASN A 99 9.65 5.69 -15.58
N VAL A 100 8.46 6.24 -15.65
CA VAL A 100 7.30 5.58 -15.05
C VAL A 100 6.69 4.65 -16.07
N ALA A 101 6.49 3.41 -15.69
CA ALA A 101 5.77 2.45 -16.50
C ALA A 101 4.53 2.05 -15.72
N PHE A 102 3.60 1.37 -16.35
CA PHE A 102 2.46 0.89 -15.59
C PHE A 102 1.96 -0.43 -16.16
N TRP A 103 1.25 -1.15 -15.33
CA TRP A 103 0.57 -2.36 -15.77
C TRP A 103 -0.74 -2.44 -15.01
N GLU A 104 -1.60 -3.33 -15.47
CA GLU A 104 -2.88 -3.53 -14.79
C GLU A 104 -2.93 -4.94 -14.25
N PHE A 105 -3.47 -5.08 -13.05
CA PHE A 105 -3.66 -6.37 -12.45
C PHE A 105 -5.03 -6.37 -11.79
N ASP A 106 -5.89 -7.25 -12.23
CA ASP A 106 -7.20 -7.42 -11.60
C ASP A 106 -7.97 -6.09 -11.57
N GLY A 107 -7.85 -5.31 -12.61
CA GLY A 107 -8.57 -4.06 -12.73
C GLY A 107 -7.88 -2.88 -12.07
N ILE A 108 -6.74 -3.10 -11.44
CA ILE A 108 -6.05 -2.03 -10.75
C ILE A 108 -4.85 -1.60 -11.57
N LYS A 109 -4.70 -0.30 -11.72
CA LYS A 109 -3.59 0.25 -12.48
C LYS A 109 -2.44 0.55 -11.52
N LEU A 110 -1.29 -0.05 -11.78
CA LEU A 110 -0.12 0.07 -10.93
C LEU A 110 0.97 0.81 -11.70
N TYR A 111 1.55 1.81 -11.06
CA TYR A 111 2.62 2.60 -11.67
C TYR A 111 3.95 2.20 -11.05
N HIS A 112 4.91 1.86 -11.90
CA HIS A 112 6.21 1.37 -11.45
C HIS A 112 7.28 2.35 -11.86
N PHE A 113 8.18 2.69 -10.96
CA PHE A 113 9.30 3.57 -11.28
C PHE A 113 10.48 3.22 -10.37
N VAL A 114 11.65 3.72 -10.74
CA VAL A 114 12.86 3.44 -10.00
C VAL A 114 13.47 4.77 -9.59
N ASP A 115 13.85 4.86 -8.32
CA ASP A 115 14.40 6.08 -7.79
C ASP A 115 15.63 5.70 -6.99
N ASN A 116 16.81 6.11 -7.45
CA ASN A 116 18.07 5.78 -6.79
C ASN A 116 18.27 4.28 -6.63
N GLY A 117 17.87 3.53 -7.64
CA GLY A 117 18.04 2.09 -7.60
C GLY A 117 17.02 1.34 -6.79
N ILE A 118 16.08 2.03 -6.19
CA ILE A 118 15.03 1.41 -5.40
C ILE A 118 13.76 1.36 -6.22
N GLU A 119 13.15 0.20 -6.27
CA GLU A 119 11.92 0.05 -7.04
C GLU A 119 10.73 0.46 -6.24
N LYS A 120 9.83 1.20 -6.87
CA LYS A 120 8.64 1.71 -6.23
C LYS A 120 7.43 1.45 -7.10
N VAL A 121 6.30 1.18 -6.45
CA VAL A 121 5.04 0.98 -7.14
C VAL A 121 4.00 1.81 -6.42
N ALA A 122 3.18 2.53 -7.18
CA ALA A 122 2.12 3.35 -6.61
C ALA A 122 0.80 3.01 -7.27
N TRP A 123 -0.27 3.04 -6.50
CA TRP A 123 -1.60 2.78 -7.04
C TRP A 123 -2.63 3.40 -6.11
N ALA A 124 -3.88 3.39 -6.53
CA ALA A 124 -4.96 3.91 -5.73
C ALA A 124 -5.91 2.79 -5.35
N ASN A 125 -6.43 2.82 -4.16
CA ASN A 125 -7.38 1.83 -3.72
C ASN A 125 -8.38 2.51 -2.79
N GLY A 126 -9.55 2.86 -3.33
CA GLY A 126 -10.57 3.51 -2.54
C GLY A 126 -10.09 4.81 -1.95
N VAL A 127 -10.13 4.93 -0.64
CA VAL A 127 -9.76 6.18 0.03
C VAL A 127 -8.25 6.34 0.22
N PHE A 128 -7.47 5.35 -0.23
CA PHE A 128 -6.03 5.41 0.00
C PHE A 128 -5.24 5.60 -1.27
N GLU A 129 -4.17 6.38 -1.18
CA GLU A 129 -3.08 6.31 -2.12
C GLU A 129 -2.11 5.31 -1.56
N CYS A 130 -1.68 4.39 -2.39
CA CYS A 130 -0.88 3.27 -1.94
C CYS A 130 0.49 3.32 -2.56
N LEU A 131 1.50 2.97 -1.77
CA LEU A 131 2.85 2.99 -2.26
C LEU A 131 3.63 1.85 -1.64
N SER A 132 4.51 1.26 -2.43
CA SER A 132 5.38 0.21 -1.93
C SER A 132 6.76 0.40 -2.51
N GLN A 133 7.78 0.04 -1.74
CA GLN A 133 9.15 0.07 -2.28
C GLN A 133 9.94 -1.10 -1.72
N SER A 134 10.95 -1.50 -2.45
CA SER A 134 11.71 -2.67 -2.09
C SER A 134 13.04 -2.70 -2.80
N ASN A 135 13.99 -3.44 -2.23
CA ASN A 135 15.27 -3.70 -2.87
C ASN A 135 15.40 -5.14 -3.34
N ILE A 136 14.30 -5.89 -3.44
CA ILE A 136 14.37 -7.25 -3.93
C ILE A 136 14.24 -7.26 -5.46
N ALA A 137 14.37 -8.44 -6.06
CA ALA A 137 14.28 -8.54 -7.52
C ALA A 137 12.92 -8.07 -8.01
N SER A 138 12.91 -7.40 -9.15
CA SER A 138 11.71 -6.80 -9.70
C SER A 138 10.55 -7.75 -9.86
N ASP A 139 10.82 -8.92 -10.39
CA ASP A 139 9.73 -9.87 -10.65
C ASP A 139 9.14 -10.41 -9.36
N VAL A 140 9.96 -10.56 -8.33
CA VAL A 140 9.47 -11.01 -7.03
C VAL A 140 8.66 -9.89 -6.39
N PHE A 141 9.17 -8.68 -6.44
CA PHE A 141 8.47 -7.52 -5.87
C PHE A 141 7.11 -7.34 -6.52
N ARG A 142 7.06 -7.46 -7.84
CA ARG A 142 5.80 -7.32 -8.55
C ARG A 142 4.80 -8.36 -8.09
N ARG A 143 5.24 -9.60 -7.89
CA ARG A 143 4.33 -10.64 -7.43
C ARG A 143 3.83 -10.37 -6.03
N VAL A 144 4.67 -9.81 -5.16
CA VAL A 144 4.24 -9.48 -3.82
C VAL A 144 3.14 -8.42 -3.87
N VAL A 145 3.33 -7.38 -4.67
CA VAL A 145 2.32 -6.33 -4.78
C VAL A 145 1.03 -6.90 -5.36
N GLU A 146 1.14 -7.71 -6.39
CA GLU A 146 -0.05 -8.29 -7.00
C GLU A 146 -0.79 -9.20 -6.03
N SER A 147 -0.08 -9.83 -5.11
CA SER A 147 -0.71 -10.75 -4.18
C SER A 147 -1.68 -10.06 -3.22
N ILE A 148 -1.63 -8.75 -3.13
CA ILE A 148 -2.63 -8.03 -2.35
C ILE A 148 -4.02 -8.30 -2.92
N TYR A 149 -4.10 -8.40 -4.24
CA TYR A 149 -5.38 -8.50 -4.92
C TYR A 149 -5.67 -9.87 -5.48
N GLY A 150 -4.65 -10.63 -5.75
CA GLY A 150 -4.85 -11.88 -6.44
C GLY A 150 -4.51 -13.11 -5.64
N GLY A 151 -4.21 -12.91 -4.40
CA GLY A 151 -3.82 -14.02 -3.55
C GLY A 151 -4.93 -14.90 -3.08
#